data_12fff6965269c426f5f75055d5ee0df8
#
_entry.id   12fff6965269c426f5f75055d5ee0df8
#
_cell.length_a   1.000
_cell.length_b   1.000
_cell.length_c   1.000
_cell.angle_alpha   90.00
_cell.angle_beta   90.00
_cell.angle_gamma   90.00
#
_symmetry.space_group_name_H-M   'P 1'
#
loop_
_entity.id
_entity.type
_entity.pdbx_description
1 polymer ?
#
loop_
_entity_poly.entity_id
_entity_poly.type
_entity_poly.pdbx_seq_one_letter_code
_entity_poly.pdbx_strand_id
1 'polypeptide(L)'
;MNGKVLERYAELMIDKIRQMSAGEWQKPWFTPRAGLPQNISGRPYNSMNRLMLYMEMDRMGYTLPVFMTFRQLKDENLMVTKGSHALPVTFYDITVKHKTTGEKISFDDYKSLPELQKQEYKVTPFMKHFYVFNIDQTDFKEKYPERYEGMRVRFSGPAVADNVKGNRNPWLDKMIKE
;
A
#
# COMPACT_ATOMS: atom_id res chain seq x y z
N MET A 1 -14.11 0.16 10.97
CA MET A 1 -13.43 0.72 9.80
C MET A 1 -13.98 2.12 9.57
N ASN A 2 -13.16 3.11 9.29
CA ASN A 2 -13.69 4.45 9.00
C ASN A 2 -14.42 4.38 7.65
N GLY A 3 -15.74 4.68 7.62
CA GLY A 3 -16.59 4.56 6.43
C GLY A 3 -16.00 5.26 5.20
N LYS A 4 -15.45 6.46 5.38
CA LYS A 4 -14.81 7.25 4.32
C LYS A 4 -13.64 6.56 3.61
N VAL A 5 -12.84 5.74 4.32
CA VAL A 5 -11.73 5.00 3.70
C VAL A 5 -12.25 3.86 2.85
N LEU A 6 -13.27 3.16 3.34
CA LEU A 6 -13.92 2.08 2.61
C LEU A 6 -14.64 2.60 1.35
N GLU A 7 -15.36 3.72 1.48
CA GLU A 7 -16.00 4.42 0.37
C GLU A 7 -14.98 4.78 -0.71
N ARG A 8 -13.85 5.38 -0.32
CA ARG A 8 -12.79 5.73 -1.28
C ARG A 8 -12.21 4.51 -2.00
N TYR A 9 -12.01 3.40 -1.27
CA TYR A 9 -11.56 2.16 -1.89
C TYR A 9 -12.60 1.58 -2.86
N ALA A 10 -13.88 1.62 -2.48
CA ALA A 10 -14.96 1.18 -3.35
C ALA A 10 -15.07 2.03 -4.62
N GLU A 11 -14.97 3.35 -4.52
CA GLU A 11 -14.95 4.26 -5.67
C GLU A 11 -13.85 3.91 -6.66
N LEU A 12 -12.61 3.77 -6.17
CA LEU A 12 -11.45 3.40 -7.02
C LEU A 12 -11.66 2.05 -7.73
N MET A 13 -12.22 1.07 -7.02
CA MET A 13 -12.54 -0.24 -7.60
C MET A 13 -13.64 -0.13 -8.66
N ILE A 14 -14.71 0.59 -8.38
CA ILE A 14 -15.83 0.78 -9.31
C ILE A 14 -15.36 1.51 -10.57
N ASP A 15 -14.57 2.58 -10.41
CA ASP A 15 -14.04 3.34 -11.54
C ASP A 15 -13.15 2.46 -12.42
N LYS A 16 -12.31 1.61 -11.80
CA LYS A 16 -11.48 0.68 -12.55
C LYS A 16 -12.30 -0.36 -13.30
N ILE A 17 -13.31 -0.94 -12.66
CA ILE A 17 -14.23 -1.89 -13.30
C ILE A 17 -14.96 -1.25 -14.49
N ARG A 18 -15.42 0.00 -14.36
CA ARG A 18 -16.10 0.73 -15.44
C ARG A 18 -15.19 1.01 -16.63
N GLN A 19 -13.90 1.25 -16.40
CA GLN A 19 -12.90 1.48 -17.45
C GLN A 19 -12.52 0.19 -18.20
N MET A 20 -12.81 -0.96 -17.62
CA MET A 20 -12.54 -2.26 -18.23
C MET A 20 -13.73 -2.67 -19.11
N SER A 21 -13.55 -2.67 -20.43
CA SER A 21 -14.55 -3.24 -21.33
C SER A 21 -14.63 -4.77 -21.14
N ALA A 22 -15.86 -5.29 -21.29
CA ALA A 22 -16.11 -6.74 -21.21
C ALA A 22 -15.32 -7.47 -22.31
N GLY A 23 -14.24 -8.13 -21.95
CA GLY A 23 -13.34 -8.87 -22.86
C GLY A 23 -11.86 -8.51 -22.71
N GLU A 24 -11.53 -7.37 -22.14
CA GLU A 24 -10.14 -6.92 -21.90
C GLU A 24 -9.69 -7.18 -20.45
N TRP A 25 -10.00 -8.34 -19.90
CA TRP A 25 -9.49 -8.75 -18.59
C TRP A 25 -7.99 -9.07 -18.65
N GLN A 26 -7.20 -8.10 -19.09
CA GLN A 26 -5.78 -8.11 -18.82
C GLN A 26 -5.60 -7.59 -17.40
N LYS A 27 -4.81 -8.28 -16.60
CA LYS A 27 -4.50 -7.95 -15.20
C LYS A 27 -3.68 -6.66 -15.12
N PRO A 28 -4.24 -5.45 -15.30
CA PRO A 28 -3.44 -4.23 -15.42
C PRO A 28 -2.73 -3.87 -14.13
N TRP A 29 -3.20 -4.39 -12.99
CA TRP A 29 -2.58 -4.16 -11.68
C TRP A 29 -1.47 -5.17 -11.32
N PHE A 30 -1.20 -6.16 -12.18
CA PHE A 30 -0.16 -7.16 -11.93
C PHE A 30 1.08 -7.00 -12.80
N THR A 31 1.09 -6.06 -13.73
CA THR A 31 2.28 -5.78 -14.54
C THR A 31 2.88 -4.44 -14.06
N PRO A 32 3.75 -4.44 -13.06
CA PRO A 32 4.34 -3.20 -12.58
C PRO A 32 5.36 -2.71 -13.59
N ARG A 33 4.93 -1.88 -14.54
CA ARG A 33 5.87 -1.12 -15.38
C ARG A 33 6.73 -0.19 -14.54
N ALA A 34 6.21 0.23 -13.39
CA ALA A 34 6.85 1.20 -12.50
C ALA A 34 7.35 0.62 -11.16
N GLY A 35 7.43 -0.71 -10.99
CA GLY A 35 7.82 -1.30 -9.70
C GLY A 35 6.71 -1.25 -8.63
N LEU A 36 6.98 -1.73 -7.42
CA LEU A 36 5.99 -1.82 -6.34
C LEU A 36 5.81 -0.47 -5.63
N PRO A 37 4.56 -0.02 -5.37
CA PRO A 37 4.30 1.14 -4.52
C PRO A 37 5.01 1.02 -3.17
N GLN A 38 5.82 2.02 -2.86
CA GLN A 38 6.65 2.07 -1.67
C GLN A 38 6.65 3.47 -1.06
N ASN A 39 7.05 3.57 0.19
CA ASN A 39 7.30 4.87 0.80
C ASN A 39 8.66 5.44 0.34
N ILE A 40 8.94 6.69 0.71
CA ILE A 40 10.21 7.35 0.34
C ILE A 40 11.46 6.62 0.89
N SER A 41 11.31 5.86 1.99
CA SER A 41 12.39 5.05 2.56
C SER A 41 12.58 3.70 1.85
N GLY A 42 11.83 3.42 0.78
CA GLY A 42 11.91 2.18 0.01
C GLY A 42 11.12 1.00 0.58
N ARG A 43 10.35 1.20 1.66
CA ARG A 43 9.52 0.14 2.23
C ARG A 43 8.24 -0.04 1.40
N PRO A 44 8.00 -1.24 0.82
CA PRO A 44 6.81 -1.49 0.02
C PRO A 44 5.54 -1.49 0.90
N TYR A 45 4.43 -1.07 0.30
CA TYR A 45 3.11 -1.17 0.92
C TYR A 45 2.59 -2.61 0.89
N ASN A 46 1.69 -2.94 1.81
CA ASN A 46 1.02 -4.24 1.86
C ASN A 46 0.00 -4.42 0.71
N SER A 47 -0.52 -5.64 0.56
CA SER A 47 -1.32 -6.05 -0.60
C SER A 47 -2.48 -5.12 -0.96
N MET A 48 -3.34 -4.79 0.01
CA MET A 48 -4.50 -3.93 -0.25
C MET A 48 -4.10 -2.48 -0.54
N ASN A 49 -3.20 -1.91 0.26
CA ASN A 49 -2.69 -0.57 0.00
C ASN A 49 -1.99 -0.50 -1.36
N ARG A 50 -1.20 -1.52 -1.70
CA ARG A 50 -0.53 -1.61 -2.99
C ARG A 50 -1.51 -1.54 -4.15
N LEU A 51 -2.57 -2.33 -4.08
CA LEU A 51 -3.61 -2.34 -5.11
C LEU A 51 -4.25 -0.96 -5.27
N MET A 52 -4.65 -0.33 -4.16
CA MET A 52 -5.29 1.00 -4.19
C MET A 52 -4.35 2.08 -4.72
N LEU A 53 -3.09 2.05 -4.30
CA LEU A 53 -2.08 3.00 -4.77
C LEU A 53 -1.78 2.82 -6.27
N TYR A 54 -1.77 1.60 -6.78
CA TYR A 54 -1.63 1.35 -8.23
C TYR A 54 -2.82 1.90 -9.02
N MET A 55 -4.04 1.65 -8.56
CA MET A 55 -5.23 2.16 -9.23
C MET A 55 -5.22 3.68 -9.31
N GLU A 56 -4.79 4.34 -8.24
CA GLU A 56 -4.68 5.79 -8.23
C GLU A 56 -3.55 6.28 -9.14
N MET A 57 -2.40 5.60 -9.16
CA MET A 57 -1.32 5.93 -10.11
C MET A 57 -1.80 5.88 -11.55
N ASP A 58 -2.51 4.83 -11.91
CA ASP A 58 -3.05 4.63 -13.25
C ASP A 58 -4.09 5.71 -13.59
N ARG A 59 -5.02 5.99 -12.66
CA ARG A 59 -6.06 6.99 -12.82
C ARG A 59 -5.51 8.41 -13.00
N MET A 60 -4.45 8.74 -12.27
CA MET A 60 -3.86 10.09 -12.24
C MET A 60 -2.66 10.26 -13.16
N GLY A 61 -2.19 9.18 -13.80
CA GLY A 61 -1.02 9.20 -14.67
C GLY A 61 0.30 9.42 -13.92
N TYR A 62 0.39 9.03 -12.64
CA TYR A 62 1.62 9.15 -11.88
C TYR A 62 2.68 8.19 -12.42
N THR A 63 3.92 8.66 -12.51
CA THR A 63 5.03 7.94 -13.13
C THR A 63 5.84 7.14 -12.12
N LEU A 64 5.96 7.64 -10.89
CA LEU A 64 6.77 7.02 -9.85
C LEU A 64 5.91 6.36 -8.76
N PRO A 65 6.18 5.10 -8.38
CA PRO A 65 5.43 4.38 -7.34
C PRO A 65 5.91 4.75 -5.93
N VAL A 66 6.22 6.01 -5.69
CA VAL A 66 6.74 6.51 -4.42
C VAL A 66 5.73 7.42 -3.75
N PHE A 67 5.44 7.14 -2.49
CA PHE A 67 4.44 7.86 -1.71
C PHE A 67 5.03 8.34 -0.38
N MET A 68 4.54 9.49 0.07
CA MET A 68 5.00 10.16 1.29
C MET A 68 3.83 10.61 2.14
N THR A 69 3.95 10.48 3.45
CA THR A 69 3.04 11.14 4.38
C THR A 69 3.32 12.64 4.42
N PHE A 70 2.33 13.44 4.87
CA PHE A 70 2.52 14.88 5.01
C PHE A 70 3.68 15.25 5.94
N ARG A 71 3.93 14.43 6.98
CA ARG A 71 5.09 14.61 7.86
C ARG A 71 6.39 14.42 7.08
N GLN A 72 6.52 13.34 6.31
CA GLN A 72 7.71 13.10 5.49
C GLN A 72 7.94 14.21 4.46
N LEU A 73 6.87 14.76 3.87
CA LEU A 73 6.99 15.92 2.98
C LEU A 73 7.58 17.15 3.70
N LYS A 74 7.12 17.43 4.92
CA LYS A 74 7.69 18.51 5.73
C LYS A 74 9.14 18.27 6.09
N ASP A 75 9.48 17.05 6.49
CA ASP A 75 10.86 16.68 6.87
C ASP A 75 11.82 16.83 5.67
N GLU A 76 11.35 16.59 4.44
CA GLU A 76 12.08 16.80 3.18
C GLU A 76 11.89 18.23 2.61
N ASN A 77 11.23 19.13 3.35
CA ASN A 77 10.93 20.51 2.93
C ASN A 77 10.20 20.60 1.58
N LEU A 78 9.25 19.69 1.34
CA LEU A 78 8.46 19.59 0.12
C LEU A 78 7.07 20.20 0.28
N MET A 79 6.54 20.74 -0.80
CA MET A 79 5.19 21.26 -0.90
C MET A 79 4.34 20.39 -1.80
N VAL A 80 3.08 20.20 -1.37
CA VAL A 80 2.06 19.53 -2.19
C VAL A 80 1.48 20.51 -3.19
N THR A 81 1.33 20.11 -4.44
CA THR A 81 0.69 20.91 -5.48
C THR A 81 -0.76 21.22 -5.10
N LYS A 82 -1.16 22.47 -5.26
CA LYS A 82 -2.53 22.92 -4.94
C LYS A 82 -3.57 22.09 -5.69
N GLY A 83 -4.59 21.63 -4.97
CA GLY A 83 -5.64 20.78 -5.54
C GLY A 83 -5.36 19.28 -5.48
N SER A 84 -4.17 18.87 -5.04
CA SER A 84 -3.87 17.45 -4.84
C SER A 84 -4.62 16.86 -3.64
N HIS A 85 -5.03 15.61 -3.77
CA HIS A 85 -5.71 14.87 -2.72
C HIS A 85 -4.84 13.73 -2.21
N ALA A 86 -4.82 13.58 -0.89
CA ALA A 86 -4.12 12.47 -0.25
C ALA A 86 -4.92 11.18 -0.36
N LEU A 87 -4.20 10.06 -0.42
CA LEU A 87 -4.77 8.72 -0.46
C LEU A 87 -4.69 8.07 0.92
N PRO A 88 -5.77 7.44 1.39
CA PRO A 88 -5.73 6.69 2.62
C PRO A 88 -4.96 5.38 2.43
N VAL A 89 -4.06 5.07 3.36
CA VAL A 89 -3.43 3.76 3.51
C VAL A 89 -3.70 3.22 4.90
N THR A 90 -3.88 1.92 5.00
CA THR A 90 -4.33 1.25 6.21
C THR A 90 -3.25 0.31 6.72
N PHE A 91 -2.95 0.40 8.00
CA PHE A 91 -2.03 -0.50 8.69
C PHE A 91 -2.78 -1.23 9.80
N TYR A 92 -2.66 -2.53 9.77
CA TYR A 92 -3.03 -3.39 10.89
C TYR A 92 -1.88 -3.47 11.87
N ASP A 93 -2.21 -3.36 13.13
CA ASP A 93 -1.27 -3.54 14.22
C ASP A 93 -1.98 -4.18 15.41
N ILE A 94 -1.22 -4.73 16.34
CA ILE A 94 -1.72 -5.44 17.51
C ILE A 94 -1.09 -4.81 18.75
N THR A 95 -1.93 -4.40 19.68
CA THR A 95 -1.46 -4.00 21.00
C THR A 95 -1.67 -5.16 21.98
N VAL A 96 -0.58 -5.55 22.64
CA VAL A 96 -0.59 -6.52 23.73
C VAL A 96 -0.34 -5.80 25.04
N LYS A 97 -1.27 -5.91 25.99
CA LYS A 97 -1.18 -5.29 27.31
C LYS A 97 -1.42 -6.32 28.39
N HIS A 98 -0.60 -6.28 29.44
CA HIS A 98 -0.86 -7.03 30.65
C HIS A 98 -2.15 -6.51 31.30
N LYS A 99 -3.06 -7.43 31.71
CA LYS A 99 -4.40 -7.09 32.19
C LYS A 99 -4.39 -6.28 33.49
N THR A 100 -3.42 -6.57 34.36
CA THR A 100 -3.34 -5.96 35.70
C THR A 100 -2.41 -4.74 35.70
N THR A 101 -1.21 -4.86 35.16
CA THR A 101 -0.21 -3.77 35.20
C THR A 101 -0.38 -2.75 34.08
N GLY A 102 -1.07 -3.11 32.98
CA GLY A 102 -1.20 -2.27 31.79
C GLY A 102 0.09 -2.18 30.94
N GLU A 103 1.15 -2.87 31.34
CA GLU A 103 2.41 -2.92 30.61
C GLU A 103 2.20 -3.46 29.20
N LYS A 104 2.89 -2.85 28.21
CA LYS A 104 2.82 -3.27 26.83
C LYS A 104 4.06 -4.07 26.46
N ILE A 105 3.83 -5.18 25.77
CA ILE A 105 4.89 -5.98 25.17
C ILE A 105 4.68 -6.04 23.65
N SER A 106 5.74 -6.41 22.92
CA SER A 106 5.61 -6.65 21.47
C SER A 106 4.77 -7.91 21.21
N PHE A 107 4.19 -7.99 20.01
CA PHE A 107 3.42 -9.18 19.64
C PHE A 107 4.33 -10.42 19.47
N ASP A 108 5.59 -10.22 19.12
CA ASP A 108 6.55 -11.32 18.99
C ASP A 108 6.98 -11.85 20.36
N ASP A 109 7.19 -10.96 21.35
CA ASP A 109 7.41 -11.37 22.73
C ASP A 109 6.21 -12.15 23.27
N TYR A 110 5.00 -11.65 23.03
CA TYR A 110 3.76 -12.35 23.41
C TYR A 110 3.66 -13.76 22.82
N LYS A 111 4.01 -13.93 21.53
CA LYS A 111 4.00 -15.26 20.90
C LYS A 111 4.94 -16.25 21.59
N SER A 112 6.07 -15.74 22.09
CA SER A 112 7.11 -16.53 22.75
C SER A 112 6.77 -16.91 24.20
N LEU A 113 5.72 -16.31 24.78
CA LEU A 113 5.30 -16.62 26.14
C LEU A 113 4.66 -18.02 26.24
N PRO A 114 4.83 -18.71 27.39
CA PRO A 114 4.06 -19.89 27.72
C PRO A 114 2.55 -19.62 27.72
N GLU A 115 1.72 -20.61 27.38
CA GLU A 115 0.26 -20.45 27.26
C GLU A 115 -0.41 -19.93 28.56
N LEU A 116 0.10 -20.34 29.73
CA LEU A 116 -0.39 -19.85 31.03
C LEU A 116 -0.17 -18.35 31.19
N GLN A 117 0.99 -17.84 30.79
CA GLN A 117 1.32 -16.41 30.88
C GLN A 117 0.56 -15.60 29.84
N LYS A 118 0.27 -16.15 28.68
CA LYS A 118 -0.55 -15.47 27.66
C LYS A 118 -1.92 -15.08 28.17
N GLN A 119 -2.48 -15.83 29.11
CA GLN A 119 -3.78 -15.53 29.73
C GLN A 119 -3.79 -14.23 30.53
N GLU A 120 -2.63 -13.75 30.98
CA GLU A 120 -2.48 -12.49 31.71
C GLU A 120 -2.50 -11.26 30.81
N TYR A 121 -2.42 -11.47 29.51
CA TYR A 121 -2.39 -10.40 28.53
C TYR A 121 -3.72 -10.26 27.76
N LYS A 122 -4.02 -9.01 27.41
CA LYS A 122 -5.10 -8.67 26.48
C LYS A 122 -4.50 -8.29 25.13
N VAL A 123 -4.85 -9.07 24.12
CA VAL A 123 -4.48 -8.80 22.73
C VAL A 123 -5.60 -8.00 22.09
N THR A 124 -5.29 -6.81 21.59
CA THR A 124 -6.25 -5.92 20.95
C THR A 124 -5.76 -5.55 19.57
N PRO A 125 -6.37 -6.10 18.51
CA PRO A 125 -6.08 -5.66 17.15
C PRO A 125 -6.63 -4.25 16.93
N PHE A 126 -5.89 -3.41 16.25
CA PHE A 126 -6.36 -2.09 15.84
C PHE A 126 -5.88 -1.74 14.45
N MET A 127 -6.57 -0.79 13.84
CA MET A 127 -6.28 -0.34 12.50
C MET A 127 -5.97 1.16 12.54
N LYS A 128 -4.82 1.53 11.98
CA LYS A 128 -4.43 2.93 11.76
C LYS A 128 -4.59 3.29 10.30
N HIS A 129 -5.11 4.48 10.06
CA HIS A 129 -5.16 5.09 8.75
C HIS A 129 -4.13 6.22 8.67
N PHE A 130 -3.38 6.24 7.60
CA PHE A 130 -2.49 7.33 7.25
C PHE A 130 -2.90 7.86 5.88
N TYR A 131 -2.57 9.10 5.62
CA TYR A 131 -2.77 9.72 4.32
C TYR A 131 -1.43 9.97 3.67
N VAL A 132 -1.32 9.57 2.40
CA VAL A 132 -0.09 9.69 1.63
C VAL A 132 -0.36 10.42 0.32
N PHE A 133 0.65 11.12 -0.16
CA PHE A 133 0.69 11.76 -1.47
C PHE A 133 1.69 11.03 -2.35
N ASN A 134 1.40 10.93 -3.64
CA ASN A 134 2.41 10.49 -4.59
C ASN A 134 3.47 11.59 -4.76
N ILE A 135 4.71 11.20 -5.03
CA ILE A 135 5.82 12.14 -5.21
C ILE A 135 5.56 13.10 -6.38
N ASP A 136 4.84 12.67 -7.42
CA ASP A 136 4.45 13.48 -8.58
C ASP A 136 3.39 14.55 -8.24
N GLN A 137 2.80 14.50 -7.03
CA GLN A 137 1.92 15.55 -6.50
C GLN A 137 2.67 16.66 -5.75
N THR A 138 3.99 16.66 -5.82
CA THR A 138 4.84 17.56 -5.03
C THR A 138 5.87 18.26 -5.90
N ASP A 139 6.53 19.26 -5.34
CA ASP A 139 7.65 19.97 -5.94
C ASP A 139 8.99 19.19 -5.84
N PHE A 140 8.93 17.87 -5.64
CA PHE A 140 10.12 17.02 -5.50
C PHE A 140 11.00 17.04 -6.74
N LYS A 141 10.40 16.98 -7.91
CA LYS A 141 11.12 16.97 -9.20
C LYS A 141 11.91 18.26 -9.40
N GLU A 142 11.34 19.39 -9.00
CA GLU A 142 11.95 20.71 -9.10
C GLU A 142 13.09 20.90 -8.08
N LYS A 143 12.86 20.44 -6.84
CA LYS A 143 13.82 20.58 -5.76
C LYS A 143 14.97 19.58 -5.78
N TYR A 144 14.67 18.36 -6.21
CA TYR A 144 15.61 17.23 -6.19
C TYR A 144 15.67 16.51 -7.55
N PRO A 145 16.00 17.20 -8.65
CA PRO A 145 15.92 16.64 -10.00
C PRO A 145 16.79 15.38 -10.18
N GLU A 146 17.98 15.34 -9.60
CA GLU A 146 18.87 14.18 -9.67
C GLU A 146 18.29 12.95 -8.93
N ARG A 147 17.71 13.18 -7.73
CA ARG A 147 17.06 12.09 -6.98
C ARG A 147 15.83 11.58 -7.71
N TYR A 148 15.04 12.49 -8.30
CA TYR A 148 13.87 12.14 -9.09
C TYR A 148 14.27 11.29 -10.32
N GLU A 149 15.27 11.72 -11.05
CA GLU A 149 15.77 10.98 -12.22
C GLU A 149 16.36 9.61 -11.84
N GLY A 150 17.10 9.54 -10.75
CA GLY A 150 17.61 8.27 -10.20
C GLY A 150 16.47 7.29 -9.85
N MET A 151 15.37 7.79 -9.27
CA MET A 151 14.17 6.99 -9.04
C MET A 151 13.53 6.58 -10.38
N ARG A 152 13.40 7.48 -11.33
CA ARG A 152 12.84 7.21 -12.66
C ARG A 152 13.60 6.08 -13.37
N VAL A 153 14.91 6.14 -13.37
CA VAL A 153 15.77 5.09 -13.95
C VAL A 153 15.56 3.76 -13.23
N ARG A 154 15.55 3.77 -11.89
CA ARG A 154 15.32 2.57 -11.07
C ARG A 154 13.97 1.90 -11.37
N PHE A 155 12.93 2.68 -11.57
CA PHE A 155 11.57 2.17 -11.81
C PHE A 155 11.25 1.99 -13.31
N SER A 156 12.11 2.44 -14.23
CA SER A 156 11.98 2.21 -15.68
C SER A 156 12.61 0.90 -16.14
N GLY A 157 13.18 0.12 -15.23
CA GLY A 157 13.75 -1.20 -15.54
C GLY A 157 12.74 -2.10 -16.25
N PRO A 158 13.19 -3.14 -16.99
CA PRO A 158 12.30 -4.08 -17.64
C PRO A 158 11.33 -4.61 -16.58
N ALA A 159 10.04 -4.64 -16.92
CA ALA A 159 9.03 -5.26 -16.07
C ALA A 159 9.60 -6.61 -15.62
N VAL A 160 9.67 -6.82 -14.29
CA VAL A 160 10.12 -8.09 -13.74
C VAL A 160 9.27 -9.14 -14.46
N ALA A 161 9.89 -9.89 -15.34
CA ALA A 161 9.21 -10.92 -16.10
C ALA A 161 8.43 -11.76 -15.08
N ASP A 162 7.17 -12.01 -15.37
CA ASP A 162 6.25 -12.81 -14.57
C ASP A 162 6.81 -14.23 -14.34
N ASN A 163 7.89 -14.36 -13.60
CA ASN A 163 8.37 -15.60 -13.02
C ASN A 163 7.61 -15.93 -11.72
N VAL A 164 6.57 -15.19 -11.41
CA VAL A 164 5.50 -15.73 -10.61
C VAL A 164 4.78 -16.73 -11.51
N LYS A 165 5.33 -17.94 -11.61
CA LYS A 165 4.52 -19.13 -11.88
C LYS A 165 3.35 -18.99 -10.95
N GLY A 166 2.23 -18.53 -11.51
CA GLY A 166 1.03 -18.30 -10.74
C GLY A 166 0.82 -19.56 -9.93
N ASN A 167 0.71 -19.43 -8.62
CA ASN A 167 0.25 -20.50 -7.77
C ASN A 167 -1.19 -20.77 -8.27
N ARG A 168 -1.28 -21.46 -9.42
CA ARG A 168 -2.53 -21.99 -9.93
C ARG A 168 -2.97 -22.96 -8.86
N ASN A 169 -3.97 -22.55 -8.13
CA ASN A 169 -4.61 -23.46 -7.21
C ASN A 169 -5.37 -24.47 -8.07
N PRO A 170 -4.91 -25.73 -8.17
CA PRO A 170 -5.54 -26.76 -9.04
C PRO A 170 -7.02 -26.95 -8.70
N TRP A 171 -7.41 -26.59 -7.48
CA TRP A 171 -8.77 -26.68 -6.98
C TRP A 171 -9.67 -25.58 -7.60
N LEU A 172 -9.17 -24.37 -7.73
CA LEU A 172 -9.86 -23.27 -8.41
C LEU A 172 -9.98 -23.52 -9.93
N ASP A 173 -8.95 -24.07 -10.56
CA ASP A 173 -8.98 -24.41 -11.97
C ASP A 173 -10.02 -25.52 -12.27
N LYS A 174 -10.33 -26.37 -11.31
CA LYS A 174 -11.36 -27.42 -11.43
C LYS A 174 -12.78 -26.85 -11.30
N MET A 175 -12.99 -25.90 -10.37
CA MET A 175 -14.30 -25.24 -10.17
C MET A 175 -14.74 -24.35 -11.33
N ILE A 176 -13.79 -23.83 -12.12
CA ILE A 176 -14.10 -22.96 -13.27
C ILE A 176 -14.45 -23.79 -14.52
N LYS A 177 -14.15 -25.08 -14.53
CA LYS A 177 -14.40 -26.00 -15.68
C LYS A 177 -15.68 -26.82 -15.56
N GLU A 178 -16.34 -26.77 -14.41
CA GLU A 178 -17.68 -27.34 -14.17
C GLU A 178 -18.76 -26.23 -14.28
#